data_f764e4801da7cd8fb41ad4886d30c2db
#
_entry.id   f764e4801da7cd8fb41ad4886d30c2db
#
_cell.length_a   1.000
_cell.length_b   1.000
_cell.length_c   1.000
_cell.angle_alpha   90.00
_cell.angle_beta   90.00
_cell.angle_gamma   90.00
#
_symmetry.space_group_name_H-M   'P 1'
#
loop_
_entity.id
_entity.type
_entity.pdbx_description
1 polymer ?
#
loop_
_entity_poly.entity_id
_entity_poly.type
_entity_poly.pdbx_seq_one_letter_code
_entity_poly.pdbx_strand_id
1 'polypeptide(L)'
;MKRRFLALAAALVFAGGGAAGGLSAAAQPGAAQEMKATRSAWFKHQPWQSTLPEVKKTGSGLEYVVIASGPATGASPKVSQSAKIWYEGRLNSGGRAFDSSFQRGAPDTYPVAELVPGFSEALMAMKPGDRWLVYIPATLGYGDRGYPGLIGPGENLLFEIMLVGVEG
;
A
#
# COMPACT_ATOMS: atom_id res chain seq x y z
N MET A 1 10.11 -21.57 12.25
CA MET A 1 10.42 -20.34 11.51
C MET A 1 9.38 -19.28 11.89
N LYS A 2 9.77 -18.28 12.65
CA LYS A 2 8.86 -17.23 13.13
C LYS A 2 8.73 -16.19 12.02
N ARG A 3 7.66 -16.28 11.22
CA ARG A 3 7.26 -15.19 10.34
C ARG A 3 6.90 -14.00 11.23
N ARG A 4 7.76 -13.01 11.27
CA ARG A 4 7.44 -11.72 11.88
C ARG A 4 6.42 -11.07 10.94
N PHE A 5 5.17 -11.10 11.35
CA PHE A 5 4.11 -10.33 10.72
C PHE A 5 4.46 -8.85 10.84
N LEU A 6 4.10 -8.10 9.82
CA LEU A 6 4.17 -6.66 9.82
C LEU A 6 3.60 -6.19 11.17
N ALA A 7 4.48 -5.82 12.08
CA ALA A 7 4.06 -5.19 13.31
C ALA A 7 3.69 -3.76 12.93
N LEU A 8 2.42 -3.59 12.58
CA LEU A 8 1.80 -2.28 12.54
C LEU A 8 1.81 -1.79 13.98
N ALA A 9 2.90 -1.16 14.37
CA ALA A 9 2.97 -0.45 15.62
C ALA A 9 2.05 0.77 15.53
N ALA A 10 0.82 0.60 15.97
CA ALA A 10 -0.01 1.73 16.39
C ALA A 10 0.64 2.30 17.65
N ALA A 11 1.76 2.97 17.49
CA ALA A 11 2.33 3.81 18.54
C ALA A 11 1.62 5.16 18.50
N LEU A 12 0.56 5.28 19.28
CA LEU A 12 0.11 6.58 19.76
C LEU A 12 1.23 7.12 20.65
N VAL A 13 2.09 7.97 20.13
CA VAL A 13 2.92 8.84 20.95
C VAL A 13 2.49 10.27 20.70
N PHE A 14 1.66 10.76 21.60
CA PHE A 14 1.53 12.17 21.89
C PHE A 14 2.77 12.58 22.65
N ALA A 15 3.64 13.36 22.07
CA ALA A 15 4.59 14.19 22.78
C ALA A 15 4.85 15.45 21.98
N GLY A 16 4.54 16.56 22.59
CA GLY A 16 4.57 17.88 22.04
C GLY A 16 5.96 18.50 21.97
N GLY A 17 6.07 19.55 21.19
CA GLY A 17 6.91 20.72 21.43
C GLY A 17 8.22 20.76 20.67
N GLY A 18 8.38 21.75 19.78
CA GLY A 18 9.69 22.26 19.41
C GLY A 18 9.81 22.77 17.98
N ALA A 19 9.56 24.02 17.84
CA ALA A 19 9.86 25.05 16.87
C ALA A 19 10.78 24.81 15.67
N ALA A 20 10.31 25.37 14.53
CA ALA A 20 11.04 26.20 13.55
C ALA A 20 12.03 25.52 12.61
N GLY A 21 11.63 25.48 11.37
CA GLY A 21 12.46 25.24 10.21
C GLY A 21 11.59 25.25 8.96
N GLY A 22 11.15 26.43 8.53
CA GLY A 22 10.34 26.59 7.32
C GLY A 22 11.11 26.14 6.10
N LEU A 23 10.66 25.06 5.47
CA LEU A 23 10.72 24.87 4.03
C LEU A 23 9.28 24.63 3.61
N SER A 24 8.66 25.70 3.11
CA SER A 24 7.43 25.65 2.37
C SER A 24 7.61 24.62 1.26
N ALA A 25 7.10 23.42 1.49
CA ALA A 25 6.81 22.50 0.41
C ALA A 25 5.69 23.16 -0.37
N ALA A 26 6.07 23.96 -1.37
CA ALA A 26 5.17 24.47 -2.37
C ALA A 26 4.38 23.26 -2.88
N ALA A 27 3.07 23.25 -2.59
CA ALA A 27 2.15 22.24 -3.08
C ALA A 27 2.33 22.17 -4.59
N GLN A 28 2.97 21.11 -5.06
CA GLN A 28 3.14 20.90 -6.49
C GLN A 28 1.74 20.77 -7.07
N PRO A 29 1.40 21.46 -8.17
CA PRO A 29 0.06 21.42 -8.76
C PRO A 29 -0.40 20.02 -9.17
N GLY A 30 0.51 19.04 -9.25
CA GLY A 30 0.22 17.63 -9.44
C GLY A 30 -0.40 16.93 -8.24
N ALA A 31 -0.04 17.29 -7.00
CA ALA A 31 -0.47 16.56 -5.80
C ALA A 31 -1.99 16.59 -5.59
N ALA A 32 -2.65 17.71 -5.87
CA ALA A 32 -4.11 17.81 -5.76
C ALA A 32 -4.85 16.99 -6.84
N GLN A 33 -4.28 16.93 -8.05
CA GLN A 33 -4.82 16.12 -9.15
C GLN A 33 -4.58 14.63 -8.88
N GLU A 34 -3.42 14.27 -8.33
CA GLU A 34 -3.10 12.91 -7.91
C GLU A 34 -4.01 12.44 -6.78
N MET A 35 -4.26 13.26 -5.77
CA MET A 35 -5.23 12.95 -4.71
C MET A 35 -6.66 12.79 -5.23
N LYS A 36 -7.07 13.57 -6.25
CA LYS A 36 -8.37 13.46 -6.88
C LYS A 36 -8.49 12.16 -7.68
N ALA A 37 -7.46 11.77 -8.42
CA ALA A 37 -7.39 10.51 -9.16
C ALA A 37 -7.47 9.31 -8.20
N THR A 38 -6.81 9.36 -7.06
CA THR A 38 -6.84 8.34 -6.01
C THR A 38 -8.23 8.17 -5.41
N ARG A 39 -8.87 9.25 -4.99
CA ARG A 39 -10.25 9.17 -4.49
C ARG A 39 -11.19 8.54 -5.52
N SER A 40 -11.06 8.92 -6.78
CA SER A 40 -11.86 8.35 -7.86
C SER A 40 -11.62 6.85 -8.02
N ALA A 41 -10.37 6.38 -7.92
CA ALA A 41 -10.03 4.97 -8.02
C ALA A 41 -10.63 4.16 -6.86
N TRP A 42 -10.51 4.64 -5.61
CA TRP A 42 -11.14 4.00 -4.45
C TRP A 42 -12.66 3.86 -4.62
N PHE A 43 -13.35 4.92 -4.98
CA PHE A 43 -14.80 4.88 -5.16
C PHE A 43 -15.24 3.92 -6.25
N LYS A 44 -14.47 3.81 -7.33
CA LYS A 44 -14.77 2.90 -8.44
C LYS A 44 -14.57 1.44 -8.07
N HIS A 45 -13.60 1.14 -7.21
CA HIS A 45 -13.16 -0.22 -6.93
C HIS A 45 -13.49 -0.71 -5.50
N GLN A 46 -14.41 -0.07 -4.81
CA GLN A 46 -14.82 -0.50 -3.48
C GLN A 46 -16.35 -0.61 -3.36
N PRO A 47 -16.90 -1.81 -3.10
CA PRO A 47 -16.19 -3.09 -2.99
C PRO A 47 -15.48 -3.49 -4.28
N TRP A 48 -14.42 -4.31 -4.18
CA TRP A 48 -13.63 -4.72 -5.33
C TRP A 48 -14.47 -5.48 -6.37
N GLN A 49 -14.24 -5.18 -7.64
CA GLN A 49 -14.94 -5.79 -8.77
C GLN A 49 -13.94 -6.39 -9.75
N SER A 50 -13.71 -7.69 -9.64
CA SER A 50 -12.72 -8.44 -10.44
C SER A 50 -13.04 -8.51 -11.95
N THR A 51 -14.25 -8.12 -12.34
CA THR A 51 -14.74 -8.19 -13.75
C THR A 51 -14.52 -6.92 -14.54
N LEU A 52 -14.05 -5.85 -13.91
CA LEU A 52 -13.77 -4.61 -14.62
C LEU A 52 -12.58 -4.77 -15.57
N PRO A 53 -12.65 -4.19 -16.79
CA PRO A 53 -11.66 -4.44 -17.83
C PRO A 53 -10.25 -3.96 -17.52
N GLU A 54 -10.10 -2.98 -16.63
CA GLU A 54 -8.81 -2.48 -16.19
C GLU A 54 -8.15 -3.34 -15.10
N VAL A 55 -8.88 -4.28 -14.49
CA VAL A 55 -8.35 -5.17 -13.45
C VAL A 55 -7.46 -6.24 -14.07
N LYS A 56 -6.25 -6.30 -13.60
CA LYS A 56 -5.27 -7.33 -13.93
C LYS A 56 -5.22 -8.36 -12.81
N LYS A 57 -4.97 -9.62 -13.17
CA LYS A 57 -4.91 -10.74 -12.21
C LYS A 57 -3.65 -11.54 -12.43
N THR A 58 -3.00 -11.92 -11.34
CA THR A 58 -1.85 -12.82 -11.36
C THR A 58 -2.26 -14.27 -11.15
N GLY A 59 -1.33 -15.20 -11.39
CA GLY A 59 -1.57 -16.63 -11.16
C GLY A 59 -1.80 -17.02 -9.70
N SER A 60 -1.35 -16.20 -8.73
CA SER A 60 -1.58 -16.40 -7.30
C SER A 60 -2.99 -15.99 -6.85
N GLY A 61 -3.70 -15.20 -7.66
CA GLY A 61 -4.99 -14.63 -7.33
C GLY A 61 -4.92 -13.18 -6.84
N LEU A 62 -3.74 -12.56 -6.81
CA LEU A 62 -3.61 -11.12 -6.61
C LEU A 62 -4.29 -10.38 -7.77
N GLU A 63 -5.02 -9.32 -7.47
CA GLU A 63 -5.62 -8.46 -8.51
C GLU A 63 -5.19 -7.01 -8.32
N TYR A 64 -5.06 -6.26 -9.40
CA TYR A 64 -4.62 -4.87 -9.30
C TYR A 64 -5.06 -4.00 -10.48
N VAL A 65 -5.10 -2.70 -10.23
CA VAL A 65 -5.30 -1.65 -11.25
C VAL A 65 -4.10 -0.70 -11.18
N VAL A 66 -3.53 -0.38 -12.32
CA VAL A 66 -2.46 0.62 -12.43
C VAL A 66 -3.09 2.01 -12.49
N ILE A 67 -2.87 2.81 -11.46
CA ILE A 67 -3.37 4.19 -11.37
C ILE A 67 -2.41 5.15 -12.07
N ALA A 68 -1.11 4.95 -11.86
CA ALA A 68 -0.05 5.68 -12.54
C ALA A 68 1.16 4.77 -12.73
N SER A 69 1.92 5.00 -13.80
CA SER A 69 3.14 4.28 -14.10
C SER A 69 4.35 5.18 -13.93
N GLY A 70 5.35 4.67 -13.22
CA GLY A 70 6.65 5.31 -13.10
C GLY A 70 7.48 5.22 -14.40
N PRO A 71 8.69 5.78 -14.40
CA PRO A 71 9.61 5.69 -15.52
C PRO A 71 9.89 4.24 -15.91
N ALA A 72 9.98 3.97 -17.23
CA ALA A 72 10.26 2.63 -17.74
C ALA A 72 11.62 2.05 -17.29
N THR A 73 12.52 2.91 -16.88
CA THR A 73 13.91 2.57 -16.48
C THR A 73 14.08 2.14 -15.03
N GLY A 74 13.05 2.27 -14.18
CA GLY A 74 13.11 1.85 -12.79
C GLY A 74 13.16 0.32 -12.65
N ALA A 75 14.01 -0.18 -11.74
CA ALA A 75 14.04 -1.59 -11.39
C ALA A 75 13.04 -1.91 -10.29
N SER A 76 12.33 -3.03 -10.44
CA SER A 76 11.42 -3.54 -9.42
C SER A 76 12.19 -4.03 -8.18
N PRO A 77 11.63 -3.89 -6.97
CA PRO A 77 12.24 -4.46 -5.77
C PRO A 77 12.41 -5.97 -5.86
N LYS A 78 13.50 -6.47 -5.31
CA LYS A 78 13.72 -7.90 -5.10
C LYS A 78 13.32 -8.28 -3.67
N VAL A 79 13.04 -9.55 -3.44
CA VAL A 79 12.68 -10.07 -2.12
C VAL A 79 13.73 -9.78 -1.03
N SER A 80 15.02 -9.69 -1.42
CA SER A 80 16.14 -9.37 -0.51
C SER A 80 16.33 -7.88 -0.22
N GLN A 81 15.53 -7.02 -0.83
CA GLN A 81 15.65 -5.55 -0.74
C GLN A 81 14.52 -4.96 0.10
N SER A 82 14.66 -3.69 0.44
CA SER A 82 13.61 -2.90 1.07
C SER A 82 12.96 -1.96 0.04
N ALA A 83 11.67 -1.71 0.22
CA ALA A 83 10.91 -0.79 -0.59
C ALA A 83 10.45 0.40 0.25
N LYS A 84 10.68 1.61 -0.26
CA LYS A 84 10.15 2.86 0.29
C LYS A 84 8.85 3.18 -0.39
N ILE A 85 7.77 3.25 0.39
CA ILE A 85 6.40 3.31 -0.14
C ILE A 85 5.53 4.33 0.60
N TRP A 86 4.62 4.95 -0.14
CA TRP A 86 3.38 5.46 0.43
C TRP A 86 2.31 4.40 0.27
N TYR A 87 1.46 4.20 1.28
CA TYR A 87 0.36 3.26 1.19
C TYR A 87 -0.81 3.61 2.10
N GLU A 88 -1.97 3.08 1.74
CA GLU A 88 -3.14 2.99 2.61
C GLU A 88 -3.78 1.62 2.44
N GLY A 89 -4.05 0.95 3.56
CA GLY A 89 -4.74 -0.33 3.61
C GLY A 89 -6.16 -0.20 4.14
N ARG A 90 -7.11 -0.85 3.45
CA ARG A 90 -8.53 -0.88 3.80
C ARG A 90 -9.08 -2.30 3.79
N LEU A 91 -10.06 -2.55 4.62
CA LEU A 91 -10.86 -3.77 4.57
C LEU A 91 -11.76 -3.72 3.33
N ASN A 92 -11.78 -4.80 2.55
CA ASN A 92 -12.65 -4.87 1.37
C ASN A 92 -14.13 -4.90 1.76
N SER A 93 -14.49 -5.53 2.87
CA SER A 93 -15.87 -5.70 3.33
C SER A 93 -16.58 -4.40 3.70
N GLY A 94 -15.86 -3.38 4.15
CA GLY A 94 -16.49 -2.15 4.66
C GLY A 94 -15.73 -0.86 4.37
N GLY A 95 -14.63 -0.93 3.63
CA GLY A 95 -13.84 0.24 3.27
C GLY A 95 -13.12 0.93 4.44
N ARG A 96 -13.15 0.36 5.63
CA ARG A 96 -12.47 0.93 6.79
C ARG A 96 -10.97 0.88 6.60
N ALA A 97 -10.32 2.04 6.64
CA ALA A 97 -8.86 2.11 6.68
C ALA A 97 -8.34 1.55 8.01
N PHE A 98 -7.34 0.67 7.93
CA PHE A 98 -6.70 0.10 9.11
C PHE A 98 -5.25 0.55 9.27
N ASP A 99 -4.64 1.03 8.19
CA ASP A 99 -3.28 1.59 8.20
C ASP A 99 -3.05 2.54 7.03
N SER A 100 -2.26 3.62 7.26
CA SER A 100 -1.95 4.60 6.22
C SER A 100 -0.69 5.38 6.53
N SER A 101 0.33 5.28 5.70
CA SER A 101 1.50 6.14 5.74
C SER A 101 1.16 7.57 5.31
N PHE A 102 0.14 7.75 4.47
CA PHE A 102 -0.35 9.09 4.10
C PHE A 102 -0.88 9.85 5.32
N GLN A 103 -1.56 9.17 6.25
CA GLN A 103 -2.04 9.78 7.50
C GLN A 103 -0.88 10.11 8.44
N ARG A 104 0.22 9.37 8.40
CA ARG A 104 1.44 9.65 9.18
C ARG A 104 2.28 10.76 8.60
N GLY A 105 2.06 11.13 7.32
CA GLY A 105 2.74 12.25 6.65
C GLY A 105 4.16 11.92 6.16
N ALA A 106 4.56 10.65 6.15
CA ALA A 106 5.86 10.20 5.65
C ALA A 106 5.76 8.80 5.01
N PRO A 107 6.56 8.52 3.95
CA PRO A 107 6.64 7.17 3.41
C PRO A 107 7.37 6.25 4.38
N ASP A 108 6.98 4.99 4.40
CA ASP A 108 7.64 3.97 5.19
C ASP A 108 8.58 3.13 4.32
N THR A 109 9.62 2.54 4.95
CA THR A 109 10.54 1.60 4.30
C THR A 109 10.39 0.24 4.96
N TYR A 110 10.09 -0.80 4.16
CA TYR A 110 9.90 -2.17 4.61
C TYR A 110 10.76 -3.15 3.83
N PRO A 111 11.40 -4.14 4.50
CA PRO A 111 11.97 -5.30 3.83
C PRO A 111 10.86 -6.06 3.09
N VAL A 112 11.03 -6.29 1.80
CA VAL A 112 10.01 -6.96 0.96
C VAL A 112 9.69 -8.36 1.49
N ALA A 113 10.68 -9.08 2.01
CA ALA A 113 10.52 -10.41 2.57
C ALA A 113 9.66 -10.49 3.84
N GLU A 114 9.45 -9.36 4.54
CA GLU A 114 8.70 -9.32 5.81
C GLU A 114 7.21 -8.99 5.64
N LEU A 115 6.80 -8.61 4.43
CA LEU A 115 5.42 -8.26 4.11
C LEU A 115 4.55 -9.50 3.87
N VAL A 116 3.22 -9.34 3.93
CA VAL A 116 2.31 -10.41 3.53
C VAL A 116 2.52 -10.77 2.05
N PRO A 117 2.32 -12.05 1.66
CA PRO A 117 2.69 -12.52 0.31
C PRO A 117 2.16 -11.66 -0.83
N GLY A 118 0.89 -11.27 -0.79
CA GLY A 118 0.29 -10.46 -1.85
C GLY A 118 0.88 -9.05 -1.95
N PHE A 119 1.26 -8.46 -0.83
CA PHE A 119 1.89 -7.13 -0.84
C PHE A 119 3.33 -7.21 -1.41
N SER A 120 4.10 -8.23 -1.01
CA SER A 120 5.43 -8.49 -1.56
C SER A 120 5.38 -8.74 -3.07
N GLU A 121 4.42 -9.54 -3.52
CA GLU A 121 4.21 -9.83 -4.95
C GLU A 121 3.89 -8.55 -5.73
N ALA A 122 3.01 -7.70 -5.22
CA ALA A 122 2.69 -6.43 -5.86
C ALA A 122 3.94 -5.55 -5.99
N LEU A 123 4.72 -5.37 -4.91
CA LEU A 123 5.94 -4.56 -4.95
C LEU A 123 6.97 -5.09 -5.95
N MET A 124 7.16 -6.40 -6.01
CA MET A 124 8.10 -7.01 -6.97
C MET A 124 7.65 -6.86 -8.43
N ALA A 125 6.39 -6.55 -8.68
CA ALA A 125 5.86 -6.25 -10.02
C ALA A 125 5.87 -4.74 -10.34
N MET A 126 5.96 -3.87 -9.33
CA MET A 126 5.98 -2.40 -9.46
C MET A 126 7.38 -1.88 -9.75
N LYS A 127 7.45 -0.65 -10.29
CA LYS A 127 8.68 0.15 -10.43
C LYS A 127 8.56 1.47 -9.66
N PRO A 128 9.67 2.07 -9.26
CA PRO A 128 9.64 3.40 -8.64
C PRO A 128 8.83 4.40 -9.49
N GLY A 129 7.92 5.11 -8.83
CA GLY A 129 6.93 5.99 -9.46
C GLY A 129 5.61 5.31 -9.82
N ASP A 130 5.51 3.99 -9.79
CA ASP A 130 4.23 3.31 -9.97
C ASP A 130 3.30 3.55 -8.78
N ARG A 131 2.01 3.68 -9.10
CA ARG A 131 0.93 3.78 -8.14
C ARG A 131 -0.17 2.79 -8.53
N TRP A 132 -0.43 1.84 -7.67
CA TRP A 132 -1.39 0.77 -7.91
C TRP A 132 -2.45 0.73 -6.83
N LEU A 133 -3.66 0.33 -7.21
CA LEU A 133 -4.67 -0.16 -6.30
C LEU A 133 -4.65 -1.68 -6.37
N VAL A 134 -4.45 -2.34 -5.24
CA VAL A 134 -4.18 -3.78 -5.16
C VAL A 134 -5.20 -4.46 -4.27
N TYR A 135 -5.85 -5.48 -4.78
CA TYR A 135 -6.69 -6.38 -4.01
C TYR A 135 -5.90 -7.62 -3.62
N ILE A 136 -5.82 -7.87 -2.33
CA ILE A 136 -5.12 -9.01 -1.75
C ILE A 136 -6.15 -9.95 -1.13
N PRO A 137 -6.39 -11.13 -1.72
CA PRO A 137 -7.25 -12.13 -1.10
C PRO A 137 -6.67 -12.58 0.24
N ALA A 138 -7.52 -12.99 1.17
CA ALA A 138 -7.11 -13.37 2.51
C ALA A 138 -5.98 -14.40 2.53
N THR A 139 -5.96 -15.34 1.59
CA THR A 139 -4.91 -16.36 1.44
C THR A 139 -3.51 -15.79 1.16
N LEU A 140 -3.45 -14.62 0.55
CA LEU A 140 -2.21 -13.87 0.30
C LEU A 140 -1.98 -12.75 1.32
N GLY A 141 -2.92 -12.57 2.26
CA GLY A 141 -2.89 -11.60 3.33
C GLY A 141 -2.74 -12.26 4.71
N TYR A 142 -3.71 -12.04 5.59
CA TYR A 142 -3.67 -12.52 6.97
C TYR A 142 -4.44 -13.84 7.20
N GLY A 143 -4.99 -14.43 6.13
CA GLY A 143 -5.68 -15.74 6.15
C GLY A 143 -6.85 -15.80 7.11
N ASP A 144 -7.17 -17.03 7.55
CA ASP A 144 -8.28 -17.29 8.48
C ASP A 144 -8.01 -16.80 9.91
N ARG A 145 -6.79 -16.41 10.21
CA ARG A 145 -6.44 -15.87 11.53
C ARG A 145 -6.71 -14.37 11.65
N GLY A 146 -6.64 -13.64 10.54
CA GLY A 146 -6.70 -12.18 10.53
C GLY A 146 -5.55 -11.54 11.32
N TYR A 147 -5.75 -10.29 11.73
CA TYR A 147 -4.86 -9.55 12.64
C TYR A 147 -5.70 -8.99 13.80
N PRO A 148 -5.45 -9.41 15.04
CA PRO A 148 -6.30 -9.09 16.19
C PRO A 148 -6.56 -7.59 16.35
N GLY A 149 -7.83 -7.23 16.49
CA GLY A 149 -8.27 -5.84 16.67
C GLY A 149 -8.34 -4.98 15.40
N LEU A 150 -7.75 -5.42 14.29
CA LEU A 150 -7.69 -4.64 13.04
C LEU A 150 -8.34 -5.34 11.86
N ILE A 151 -8.00 -6.60 11.61
CA ILE A 151 -8.40 -7.35 10.42
C ILE A 151 -9.05 -8.65 10.86
N GLY A 152 -10.29 -8.87 10.43
CA GLY A 152 -11.04 -10.08 10.75
C GLY A 152 -10.50 -11.33 10.05
N PRO A 153 -10.91 -12.52 10.53
CA PRO A 153 -10.62 -13.78 9.84
C PRO A 153 -11.17 -13.79 8.41
N GLY A 154 -10.38 -14.27 7.46
CA GLY A 154 -10.79 -14.39 6.06
C GLY A 154 -11.00 -13.06 5.34
N GLU A 155 -10.61 -11.92 5.92
CA GLU A 155 -10.82 -10.60 5.32
C GLU A 155 -9.88 -10.37 4.13
N ASN A 156 -10.47 -9.97 3.00
CA ASN A 156 -9.73 -9.51 1.84
C ASN A 156 -9.36 -8.03 2.00
N LEU A 157 -8.23 -7.65 1.48
CA LEU A 157 -7.67 -6.32 1.70
C LEU A 157 -7.57 -5.55 0.39
N LEU A 158 -7.76 -4.24 0.49
CA LEU A 158 -7.45 -3.31 -0.58
C LEU A 158 -6.30 -2.41 -0.13
N PHE A 159 -5.29 -2.29 -0.96
CA PHE A 159 -4.19 -1.37 -0.74
C PHE A 159 -4.04 -0.42 -1.91
N GLU A 160 -3.89 0.85 -1.60
CA GLU A 160 -3.22 1.76 -2.50
C GLU A 160 -1.74 1.76 -2.15
N ILE A 161 -0.88 1.57 -3.15
CA ILE A 161 0.57 1.53 -2.99
C ILE A 161 1.20 2.46 -4.02
N MET A 162 2.07 3.34 -3.56
CA MET A 162 2.95 4.15 -4.41
C MET A 162 4.39 3.82 -4.06
N LEU A 163 5.10 3.20 -5.00
CA LEU A 163 6.51 2.85 -4.82
C LEU A 163 7.39 4.08 -5.07
N VAL A 164 8.06 4.55 -4.04
CA VAL A 164 8.95 5.73 -4.09
C VAL A 164 10.35 5.34 -4.51
N GLY A 165 10.87 4.23 -3.98
CA GLY A 165 12.23 3.78 -4.24
C GLY A 165 12.52 2.39 -3.70
N VAL A 166 13.70 1.89 -4.05
CA VAL A 166 14.23 0.58 -3.63
C VAL A 166 15.55 0.82 -2.93
N GLU A 167 15.76 0.16 -1.78
CA GLU A 167 16.94 0.28 -0.94
C GLU A 167 17.57 -1.11 -0.71
N GLY A 168 18.90 -1.18 -0.70
CA GLY A 168 19.65 -2.41 -0.43
C GLY A 168 20.17 -3.15 -1.64
#